data_e3f1c5616a806b5bb2ffd2a04fd4a90c
#
_entry.id   e3f1c5616a806b5bb2ffd2a04fd4a90c
#
_cell.length_a   1.000
_cell.length_b   1.000
_cell.length_c   1.000
_cell.angle_alpha   90.00
_cell.angle_beta   90.00
_cell.angle_gamma   90.00
#
_symmetry.space_group_name_H-M   'P 1'
#
loop_
_entity.id
_entity.type
_entity.pdbx_description
1 polymer ?
#
loop_
_entity_poly.entity_id
_entity_poly.type
_entity_poly.pdbx_seq_one_letter_code
_entity_poly.pdbx_strand_id
1 'polypeptide(L)' 'MSLSKDALISYIQRELNIYEPIDGDTELFSTGMLDSVSMVGLIAFVEDQTGAHVQPGDVTLDNFDTIDAILDYIQHRA' A
#
# COMPACT_ATOMS: atom_id res chain seq x y z
N MET A 1 -0.30 -15.67 5.77
CA MET A 1 0.40 -15.44 4.50
C MET A 1 1.05 -14.08 4.49
N SER A 2 2.22 -13.98 3.92
CA SER A 2 2.92 -12.70 3.86
C SER A 2 2.68 -12.03 2.50
N LEU A 3 2.59 -10.73 2.51
CA LEU A 3 2.46 -9.91 1.30
C LEU A 3 3.85 -9.55 0.81
N SER A 4 4.14 -9.83 -0.45
CA SER A 4 5.44 -9.49 -1.02
C SER A 4 5.43 -8.08 -1.61
N LYS A 5 6.63 -7.48 -1.68
CA LYS A 5 6.80 -6.17 -2.31
C LYS A 5 6.33 -6.19 -3.76
N ASP A 6 6.70 -7.24 -4.51
CA ASP A 6 6.33 -7.36 -5.91
C ASP A 6 4.81 -7.47 -6.10
N ALA A 7 4.13 -8.19 -5.22
CA ALA A 7 2.69 -8.33 -5.29
C ALA A 7 2.01 -6.98 -5.09
N LEU A 8 2.50 -6.20 -4.14
CA LEU A 8 1.93 -4.90 -3.84
C LEU A 8 2.16 -3.92 -5.00
N ILE A 9 3.36 -3.91 -5.54
CA ILE A 9 3.68 -3.06 -6.70
C ILE A 9 2.82 -3.46 -7.90
N SER A 10 2.69 -4.76 -8.17
CA SER A 10 1.88 -5.25 -9.28
C SER A 10 0.43 -4.85 -9.13
N TYR A 11 -0.10 -4.92 -7.92
CA TYR A 11 -1.48 -4.51 -7.66
C TYR A 11 -1.66 -3.03 -8.02
N ILE A 12 -0.77 -2.17 -7.54
CA ILE A 12 -0.87 -0.74 -7.77
C ILE A 12 -0.79 -0.42 -9.27
N GLN A 13 0.17 -1.01 -9.95
CA GLN A 13 0.36 -0.74 -11.38
C GLN A 13 -0.82 -1.23 -12.21
N ARG A 14 -1.33 -2.41 -11.92
CA ARG A 14 -2.37 -3.02 -12.71
C ARG A 14 -3.76 -2.49 -12.43
N GLU A 15 -4.12 -2.43 -11.14
CA GLU A 15 -5.48 -2.04 -10.75
C GLU A 15 -5.72 -0.55 -10.87
N LEU A 16 -4.67 0.26 -10.72
CA LEU A 16 -4.79 1.70 -10.75
C LEU A 16 -4.26 2.30 -12.06
N ASN A 17 -3.89 1.45 -13.02
CA ASN A 17 -3.39 1.87 -14.34
C ASN A 17 -2.21 2.81 -14.26
N ILE A 18 -1.26 2.51 -13.37
CA ILE A 18 -0.04 3.30 -13.21
C ILE A 18 1.08 2.58 -13.94
N TYR A 19 1.61 3.22 -14.97
CA TYR A 19 2.64 2.61 -15.81
C TYR A 19 4.05 3.08 -15.47
N GLU A 20 4.17 3.98 -14.50
CA GLU A 20 5.47 4.45 -14.06
C GLU A 20 6.12 3.41 -13.15
N PRO A 21 7.47 3.33 -13.15
CA PRO A 21 8.17 2.44 -12.21
C PRO A 21 7.88 2.82 -10.76
N ILE A 22 7.64 1.81 -9.93
CA ILE A 22 7.39 2.01 -8.49
C ILE A 22 8.42 1.21 -7.72
N ASP A 23 9.17 1.91 -6.86
CA ASP A 23 10.13 1.30 -5.95
C ASP A 23 9.58 1.29 -4.53
N GLY A 24 10.31 0.65 -3.62
CA GLY A 24 9.89 0.58 -2.23
C GLY A 24 9.82 1.92 -1.54
N ASP A 25 10.60 2.90 -1.97
CA ASP A 25 10.63 4.24 -1.39
C ASP A 25 9.89 5.30 -2.21
N THR A 26 9.19 4.88 -3.27
CA THR A 26 8.37 5.81 -4.07
C THR A 26 7.22 6.33 -3.22
N GLU A 27 7.10 7.65 -3.14
CA GLU A 27 6.00 8.28 -2.40
C GLU A 27 4.72 8.20 -3.23
N LEU A 28 3.74 7.45 -2.73
CA LEU A 28 2.53 7.15 -3.49
C LEU A 28 1.47 8.23 -3.37
N PHE A 29 1.30 8.78 -2.18
CA PHE A 29 0.23 9.74 -1.92
C PHE A 29 0.75 11.19 -1.86
N SER A 30 1.94 11.39 -1.34
CA SER A 30 2.54 12.72 -1.25
C SER A 30 2.78 13.36 -2.61
N THR A 31 3.06 12.53 -3.63
CA THR A 31 3.27 13.00 -5.00
C THR A 31 1.98 13.16 -5.79
N GLY A 32 0.84 12.71 -5.23
CA GLY A 32 -0.42 12.73 -5.94
C GLY A 32 -0.63 11.56 -6.90
N MET A 33 0.26 10.56 -6.86
CA MET A 33 0.12 9.37 -7.70
C MET A 33 -1.14 8.59 -7.37
N LEU A 34 -1.47 8.46 -6.08
CA LEU A 34 -2.68 7.82 -5.61
C LEU A 34 -3.53 8.83 -4.83
N ASP A 35 -4.85 8.60 -4.81
CA ASP A 35 -5.79 9.44 -4.08
C ASP A 35 -6.51 8.64 -2.98
N SER A 36 -7.49 9.28 -2.31
CA SER A 36 -8.23 8.67 -1.21
C SER A 36 -8.99 7.41 -1.64
N VAL A 37 -9.52 7.40 -2.84
CA VAL A 37 -10.27 6.25 -3.37
C VAL A 37 -9.31 5.09 -3.59
N SER A 38 -8.14 5.37 -4.16
CA SER A 38 -7.10 4.36 -4.37
C SER A 38 -6.61 3.80 -3.05
N MET A 39 -6.53 4.64 -2.02
CA MET A 39 -6.13 4.21 -0.68
C MET A 39 -7.08 3.15 -0.13
N VAL A 40 -8.38 3.35 -0.30
CA VAL A 40 -9.38 2.39 0.18
C VAL A 40 -9.18 1.03 -0.49
N GLY A 41 -8.97 1.03 -1.80
CA GLY A 41 -8.74 -0.22 -2.54
C GLY A 41 -7.44 -0.90 -2.12
N LEU A 42 -6.39 -0.11 -1.90
CA LEU A 42 -5.10 -0.62 -1.48
C LEU A 42 -5.20 -1.29 -0.11
N ILE A 43 -5.89 -0.66 0.83
CA ILE A 43 -6.08 -1.22 2.16
C ILE A 43 -6.85 -2.54 2.08
N ALA A 44 -7.90 -2.59 1.28
CA ALA A 44 -8.67 -3.81 1.10
C ALA A 44 -7.83 -4.94 0.54
N PHE A 45 -6.95 -4.63 -0.43
CA PHE A 45 -6.04 -5.60 -1.00
C PHE A 45 -5.06 -6.12 0.05
N VAL A 46 -4.48 -5.22 0.84
CA VAL A 46 -3.53 -5.59 1.89
C VAL A 46 -4.19 -6.50 2.92
N GLU A 47 -5.38 -6.15 3.36
CA GLU A 47 -6.11 -6.96 4.35
C GLU A 47 -6.45 -8.34 3.78
N ASP A 48 -6.86 -8.39 2.51
CA ASP A 48 -7.21 -9.65 1.88
C ASP A 48 -6.00 -10.58 1.73
N GLN A 49 -4.85 -10.02 1.38
CA GLN A 49 -3.65 -10.81 1.15
C GLN A 49 -2.98 -11.29 2.44
N THR A 50 -3.12 -10.54 3.51
CA THR A 50 -2.41 -10.84 4.78
C THR A 50 -3.31 -11.37 5.87
N GLY A 51 -4.62 -11.18 5.75
CA GLY A 51 -5.55 -11.47 6.83
C GLY A 51 -5.47 -10.49 7.98
N ALA A 52 -4.64 -9.46 7.85
CA ALA A 52 -4.48 -8.43 8.88
C ALA A 52 -5.65 -7.46 8.83
N HIS A 53 -5.86 -6.75 9.94
CA HIS A 53 -6.87 -5.72 10.02
C HIS A 53 -6.20 -4.35 10.20
N VAL A 54 -6.42 -3.46 9.25
CA VAL A 54 -5.84 -2.12 9.29
C VAL A 54 -6.78 -1.19 10.07
N GLN A 55 -6.28 -0.62 11.16
CA GLN A 55 -7.06 0.31 11.97
C GLN A 55 -7.22 1.64 11.23
N PRO A 56 -8.43 2.24 11.27
CA PRO A 56 -8.63 3.54 10.61
C PRO A 56 -7.66 4.62 11.06
N GLY A 57 -7.27 4.62 12.33
CA GLY A 57 -6.32 5.60 12.84
C GLY A 57 -4.90 5.43 12.34
N ASP A 58 -4.60 4.28 11.74
CA ASP A 58 -3.27 3.98 11.19
C ASP A 58 -3.16 4.32 9.71
N VAL A 59 -4.25 4.77 9.08
CA VAL A 59 -4.26 5.13 7.66
C VAL A 59 -3.68 6.54 7.52
N THR A 60 -2.36 6.62 7.54
CA THR A 60 -1.63 7.87 7.51
C THR A 60 -0.51 7.78 6.47
N LEU A 61 0.04 8.93 6.09
CA LEU A 61 1.18 8.96 5.17
C LEU A 61 2.38 8.23 5.76
N ASP A 62 2.60 8.36 7.07
CA ASP A 62 3.72 7.68 7.73
C ASP A 62 3.69 6.18 7.49
N ASN A 63 2.50 5.59 7.43
CA ASN A 63 2.34 4.14 7.29
C ASN A 63 2.10 3.69 5.86
N PHE A 64 1.56 4.55 4.99
CA PHE A 64 1.04 4.13 3.69
C PHE A 64 1.59 4.89 2.49
N ASP A 65 2.49 5.84 2.69
CA ASP A 65 2.99 6.64 1.56
C ASP A 65 3.99 5.89 0.68
N THR A 66 4.65 4.87 1.20
CA THR A 66 5.60 4.06 0.43
C THR A 66 5.32 2.57 0.60
N ILE A 67 5.78 1.78 -0.37
CA ILE A 67 5.66 0.32 -0.30
C ILE A 67 6.37 -0.21 0.95
N ASP A 68 7.59 0.31 1.22
CA ASP A 68 8.35 -0.14 2.38
C ASP A 68 7.64 0.17 3.69
N ALA A 69 7.00 1.34 3.78
CA ALA A 69 6.23 1.71 4.98
C ALA A 69 5.03 0.79 5.18
N ILE A 70 4.33 0.46 4.10
CA ILE A 70 3.17 -0.43 4.16
C ILE A 70 3.59 -1.82 4.65
N LEU A 71 4.67 -2.36 4.09
CA LEU A 71 5.15 -3.68 4.49
C LEU A 71 5.63 -3.69 5.93
N ASP A 72 6.30 -2.64 6.36
CA ASP A 72 6.76 -2.52 7.75
C ASP A 72 5.57 -2.45 8.71
N TYR A 73 4.55 -1.67 8.36
CA TYR A 73 3.34 -1.58 9.17
C TYR A 73 2.68 -2.95 9.33
N ILE A 74 2.54 -3.70 8.25
CA ILE A 74 1.91 -5.02 8.28
C ILE A 74 2.69 -5.99 9.15
N GLN A 75 4.02 -5.96 9.05
CA GLN A 75 4.87 -6.88 9.81
C GLN A 75 4.88 -6.59 11.30
N HIS A 76 4.75 -5.33 11.69
CA HIS A 76 4.98 -4.93 13.08
C HIS A 76 3.75 -4.45 13.83
N ARG A 77 2.66 -4.09 13.13
CA ARG A 77 1.52 -3.46 13.77
C ARG A 77 0.16 -4.09 13.44
N ALA A 78 0.04 -4.65 12.27
CA ALA A 78 -1.25 -5.16 11.81
C ALA A 78 -1.48 -6.65 12.14
#